data_02040b73a3a86c1b1941418d5629b7c6
#
_entry.id   02040b73a3a86c1b1941418d5629b7c6
#
_cell.length_a   1.000
_cell.length_b   1.000
_cell.length_c   1.000
_cell.angle_alpha   90.00
_cell.angle_beta   90.00
_cell.angle_gamma   90.00
#
_symmetry.space_group_name_H-M   'P 1'
#
loop_
_entity.id
_entity.type
_entity.pdbx_description
1 polymer ?
#
loop_
_entity_poly.entity_id
_entity_poly.type
_entity_poly.pdbx_seq_one_letter_code
_entity_poly.pdbx_strand_id
1 'polypeptide(L)'
;GSNLSNIRSSKERLRGGGTASGPVSFMRGFDAFAGVIKSGGKTRRAAKMVILDVDHPDILDFVNCKSDEEQKAWSLIDSGYDGGFNVPGGAYDSVYYQNANHSVRVTDAFMEAVLKDGDWNTHARRDGEVAGTVKARDLMAQISEAAWLCGDPGMQYDTTINDWHTCPAGGEITA
;
A
#
# COMPACT_ATOMS: atom_id res chain seq x y z
N GLY A 1 6.33 -6.62 -9.06
CA GLY A 1 6.09 -5.55 -8.11
C GLY A 1 6.17 -4.18 -8.74
N SER A 2 5.55 -3.20 -8.12
CA SER A 2 5.64 -1.80 -8.53
C SER A 2 5.71 -0.94 -7.28
N ASN A 3 6.80 -0.18 -7.10
CA ASN A 3 6.91 0.81 -6.05
C ASN A 3 6.26 2.12 -6.52
N LEU A 4 5.31 2.65 -5.76
CA LEU A 4 4.55 3.85 -6.08
C LEU A 4 5.03 5.08 -5.30
N SER A 5 6.13 4.98 -4.55
CA SER A 5 6.61 6.03 -3.65
C SER A 5 7.02 7.32 -4.36
N ASN A 6 7.30 7.26 -5.66
CA ASN A 6 7.59 8.45 -6.46
C ASN A 6 6.33 9.20 -6.94
N ILE A 7 5.14 8.65 -6.73
CA ILE A 7 3.89 9.34 -7.02
C ILE A 7 3.64 10.39 -5.94
N ARG A 8 3.29 11.60 -6.33
CA ARG A 8 2.95 12.68 -5.39
C ARG A 8 1.80 12.29 -4.47
N SER A 9 1.90 12.73 -3.23
CA SER A 9 0.83 12.57 -2.23
C SER A 9 -0.45 13.28 -2.68
N SER A 10 -1.59 12.68 -2.32
CA SER A 10 -2.92 13.26 -2.47
C SER A 10 -3.07 14.61 -1.72
N LYS A 11 -2.18 14.90 -0.77
CA LYS A 11 -2.12 16.13 0.02
C LYS A 11 -1.32 17.24 -0.67
N GLU A 12 -0.54 16.92 -1.71
CA GLU A 12 0.29 17.90 -2.43
C GLU A 12 -0.52 18.74 -3.42
N ARG A 13 -0.34 20.08 -3.34
CA ARG A 13 -1.01 21.04 -4.22
C ARG A 13 -0.41 21.04 -5.62
N LEU A 14 -1.25 21.17 -6.63
CA LEU A 14 -0.88 21.34 -8.02
C LEU A 14 -0.77 22.84 -8.39
N ARG A 15 0.12 23.18 -9.34
CA ARG A 15 0.29 24.56 -9.81
C ARG A 15 -0.97 25.17 -10.41
N GLY A 16 -1.85 24.36 -11.02
CA GLY A 16 -3.10 24.79 -11.63
C GLY A 16 -4.30 24.82 -10.68
N GLY A 17 -4.07 24.64 -9.38
CA GLY A 17 -5.13 24.50 -8.37
C GLY A 17 -5.51 23.02 -8.11
N GLY A 18 -6.12 22.75 -6.95
CA GLY A 18 -6.43 21.39 -6.50
C GLY A 18 -5.24 20.62 -5.95
N THR A 19 -5.42 19.33 -5.73
CA THR A 19 -4.42 18.41 -5.18
C THR A 19 -4.11 17.27 -6.16
N ALA A 20 -2.99 16.58 -5.95
CA ALA A 20 -2.64 15.38 -6.71
C ALA A 20 -3.57 14.21 -6.37
N SER A 21 -3.61 13.19 -7.22
CA SER A 21 -4.49 12.02 -7.01
C SER A 21 -3.97 11.07 -5.93
N GLY A 22 -2.68 11.05 -5.69
CA GLY A 22 -2.02 10.16 -4.75
C GLY A 22 -1.87 8.71 -5.23
N PRO A 23 -0.95 7.94 -4.62
CA PRO A 23 -0.68 6.55 -5.02
C PRO A 23 -1.89 5.64 -4.83
N VAL A 24 -2.68 5.82 -3.77
CA VAL A 24 -3.85 4.99 -3.46
C VAL A 24 -4.92 5.08 -4.55
N SER A 25 -5.11 6.26 -5.16
CA SER A 25 -6.02 6.42 -6.30
C SER A 25 -5.54 5.67 -7.54
N PHE A 26 -4.24 5.72 -7.85
CA PHE A 26 -3.67 4.98 -8.98
C PHE A 26 -3.74 3.46 -8.77
N MET A 27 -3.61 3.00 -7.52
CA MET A 27 -3.73 1.59 -7.18
C MET A 27 -5.08 0.98 -7.60
N ARG A 28 -6.17 1.74 -7.55
CA ARG A 28 -7.50 1.28 -8.03
C ARG A 28 -7.46 0.85 -9.48
N GLY A 29 -6.81 1.66 -10.33
CA GLY A 29 -6.65 1.33 -11.75
C GLY A 29 -5.78 0.09 -11.95
N PHE A 30 -4.64 0.02 -11.26
CA PHE A 30 -3.74 -1.12 -11.35
C PHE A 30 -4.38 -2.42 -10.84
N ASP A 31 -5.14 -2.35 -9.77
CA ASP A 31 -5.87 -3.49 -9.21
C ASP A 31 -6.98 -3.97 -10.16
N ALA A 32 -7.75 -3.05 -10.73
CA ALA A 32 -8.78 -3.37 -11.73
C ALA A 32 -8.18 -4.04 -12.97
N PHE A 33 -7.05 -3.55 -13.49
CA PHE A 33 -6.34 -4.22 -14.61
C PHE A 33 -5.89 -5.63 -14.23
N ALA A 34 -5.37 -5.84 -13.02
CA ALA A 34 -4.99 -7.16 -12.56
C ALA A 34 -6.19 -8.12 -12.46
N GLY A 35 -7.38 -7.62 -12.11
CA GLY A 35 -8.61 -8.38 -12.08
C GLY A 35 -9.11 -8.82 -13.48
N VAL A 36 -8.87 -8.00 -14.50
CA VAL A 36 -9.27 -8.28 -15.89
C VAL A 36 -8.33 -9.28 -16.57
N ILE A 37 -7.04 -9.24 -16.25
CA ILE A 37 -6.03 -10.09 -16.90
C ILE A 37 -6.07 -11.51 -16.30
N LYS A 38 -6.42 -12.49 -17.12
CA LYS A 38 -6.37 -13.91 -16.76
C LYS A 38 -5.04 -14.51 -17.18
N SER A 39 -4.18 -14.82 -16.24
CA SER A 39 -2.89 -15.48 -16.50
C SER A 39 -3.10 -16.90 -16.98
N GLY A 40 -2.47 -17.24 -18.14
CA GLY A 40 -2.51 -18.58 -18.71
C GLY A 40 -3.89 -19.04 -19.22
N GLY A 41 -4.83 -18.13 -19.44
CA GLY A 41 -6.14 -18.42 -20.05
C GLY A 41 -7.10 -19.25 -19.18
N LYS A 42 -6.75 -19.47 -17.88
CA LYS A 42 -7.56 -20.26 -16.95
C LYS A 42 -7.85 -19.50 -15.65
N THR A 43 -7.80 -20.15 -14.51
CA THR A 43 -8.35 -19.72 -13.23
C THR A 43 -7.43 -18.84 -12.39
N ARG A 44 -6.16 -18.65 -12.77
CA ARG A 44 -5.22 -17.83 -11.99
C ARG A 44 -5.40 -16.35 -12.33
N ARG A 45 -5.62 -15.54 -11.30
CA ARG A 45 -5.53 -14.08 -11.40
C ARG A 45 -4.09 -13.65 -11.67
N ALA A 46 -3.90 -12.49 -12.28
CA ALA A 46 -2.58 -11.89 -12.43
C ALA A 46 -2.00 -11.62 -11.02
N ALA A 47 -0.75 -12.04 -10.81
CA ALA A 47 -0.03 -11.71 -9.58
C ALA A 47 0.50 -10.27 -9.68
N LYS A 48 0.17 -9.42 -8.72
CA LYS A 48 0.65 -8.04 -8.61
C LYS A 48 0.97 -7.72 -7.16
N MET A 49 2.05 -6.97 -6.96
CA MET A 49 2.39 -6.35 -5.69
C MET A 49 2.55 -4.85 -5.87
N VAL A 50 2.01 -4.08 -4.95
CA VAL A 50 2.17 -2.63 -4.86
C VAL A 50 2.90 -2.29 -3.58
N ILE A 51 3.90 -1.43 -3.69
CA ILE A 51 4.79 -1.06 -2.58
C ILE A 51 4.72 0.43 -2.36
N LEU A 52 4.71 0.85 -1.09
CA LEU A 52 4.86 2.23 -0.67
C LEU A 52 5.90 2.34 0.45
N ASP A 53 6.80 3.32 0.33
CA ASP A 53 7.80 3.59 1.35
C ASP A 53 7.15 4.21 2.59
N VAL A 54 7.63 3.84 3.76
CA VAL A 54 7.06 4.23 5.06
C VAL A 54 7.13 5.74 5.34
N ASP A 55 7.96 6.47 4.60
CA ASP A 55 8.08 7.93 4.70
C ASP A 55 7.15 8.69 3.72
N HIS A 56 6.30 7.97 2.98
CA HIS A 56 5.37 8.63 2.07
C HIS A 56 4.23 9.33 2.83
N PRO A 57 3.81 10.55 2.44
CA PRO A 57 2.74 11.27 3.17
C PRO A 57 1.37 10.58 3.16
N ASP A 58 1.10 9.71 2.18
CA ASP A 58 -0.14 8.92 2.11
C ASP A 58 -0.01 7.52 2.74
N ILE A 59 1.02 7.30 3.57
CA ILE A 59 1.29 5.97 4.15
C ILE A 59 0.12 5.43 4.96
N LEU A 60 -0.56 6.27 5.73
CA LEU A 60 -1.71 5.85 6.53
C LEU A 60 -2.90 5.44 5.66
N ASP A 61 -3.15 6.20 4.59
CA ASP A 61 -4.19 5.87 3.62
C ASP A 61 -3.88 4.55 2.90
N PHE A 62 -2.59 4.31 2.59
CA PHE A 62 -2.13 3.06 1.99
C PHE A 62 -2.27 1.86 2.92
N VAL A 63 -1.89 2.01 4.19
CA VAL A 63 -1.98 0.94 5.20
C VAL A 63 -3.42 0.51 5.41
N ASN A 64 -4.35 1.47 5.48
CA ASN A 64 -5.73 1.20 5.85
C ASN A 64 -6.64 0.87 4.65
N CYS A 65 -6.23 1.21 3.42
CA CYS A 65 -7.13 1.13 2.26
C CYS A 65 -7.77 -0.25 2.05
N LYS A 66 -7.06 -1.33 2.34
CA LYS A 66 -7.57 -2.70 2.16
C LYS A 66 -8.43 -3.16 3.33
N SER A 67 -8.06 -2.82 4.55
CA SER A 67 -8.88 -3.11 5.74
C SER A 67 -10.21 -2.35 5.72
N ASP A 68 -10.23 -1.12 5.21
CA ASP A 68 -11.47 -0.36 5.01
C ASP A 68 -12.40 -1.02 4.00
N GLU A 69 -11.86 -1.57 2.91
CA GLU A 69 -12.64 -2.31 1.90
C GLU A 69 -13.12 -3.66 2.45
N GLU A 70 -12.34 -4.33 3.29
CA GLU A 70 -12.74 -5.56 3.98
C GLU A 70 -13.95 -5.32 4.90
N GLN A 71 -13.95 -4.23 5.66
CA GLN A 71 -15.10 -3.86 6.50
C GLN A 71 -16.36 -3.59 5.66
N LYS A 72 -16.21 -3.00 4.46
CA LYS A 72 -17.34 -2.83 3.53
C LYS A 72 -17.84 -4.18 3.03
N ALA A 73 -16.94 -5.11 2.68
CA ALA A 73 -17.32 -6.46 2.27
C ALA A 73 -18.13 -7.18 3.36
N TRP A 74 -17.68 -7.10 4.61
CA TRP A 74 -18.42 -7.68 5.74
C TRP A 74 -19.82 -7.07 5.89
N SER A 75 -19.93 -5.74 5.78
CA SER A 75 -21.23 -5.06 5.83
C SER A 75 -22.17 -5.50 4.70
N LEU A 76 -21.63 -5.75 3.52
CA LEU A 76 -22.40 -6.30 2.38
C LEU A 76 -22.85 -7.75 2.66
N ILE A 77 -21.98 -8.57 3.20
CA ILE A 77 -22.31 -9.95 3.57
C ILE A 77 -23.42 -9.97 4.63
N ASP A 78 -23.32 -9.14 5.65
CA ASP A 78 -24.36 -9.00 6.69
C ASP A 78 -25.70 -8.51 6.10
N SER A 79 -25.65 -7.78 4.98
CA SER A 79 -26.82 -7.34 4.22
C SER A 79 -27.37 -8.40 3.24
N GLY A 80 -26.75 -9.58 3.17
CA GLY A 80 -27.20 -10.72 2.37
C GLY A 80 -26.51 -10.91 1.02
N TYR A 81 -25.43 -10.18 0.73
CA TYR A 81 -24.59 -10.43 -0.45
C TYR A 81 -23.78 -11.72 -0.27
N ASP A 82 -23.51 -12.40 -1.39
CA ASP A 82 -22.65 -13.60 -1.36
C ASP A 82 -21.22 -13.23 -0.93
N GLY A 83 -20.66 -13.95 0.05
CA GLY A 83 -19.32 -13.76 0.60
C GLY A 83 -18.21 -14.52 -0.13
N GLY A 84 -18.50 -15.16 -1.26
CA GLY A 84 -17.50 -15.87 -2.05
C GLY A 84 -16.56 -14.94 -2.82
N PHE A 85 -15.27 -15.22 -2.80
CA PHE A 85 -14.24 -14.37 -3.44
C PHE A 85 -14.32 -14.26 -4.97
N ASN A 86 -15.01 -15.18 -5.63
CA ASN A 86 -15.09 -15.24 -7.10
C ASN A 86 -16.53 -15.22 -7.60
N VAL A 87 -17.44 -14.70 -6.81
CA VAL A 87 -18.88 -14.64 -7.16
C VAL A 87 -19.18 -13.30 -7.81
N PRO A 88 -19.54 -13.26 -9.10
CA PRO A 88 -19.93 -12.02 -9.76
C PRO A 88 -21.13 -11.36 -9.04
N GLY A 89 -20.98 -10.08 -8.71
CA GLY A 89 -21.98 -9.34 -7.94
C GLY A 89 -22.01 -9.64 -6.45
N GLY A 90 -21.11 -10.46 -5.95
CA GLY A 90 -20.92 -10.71 -4.51
C GLY A 90 -20.24 -9.55 -3.79
N ALA A 91 -20.08 -9.68 -2.47
CA ALA A 91 -19.47 -8.65 -1.63
C ALA A 91 -18.06 -8.29 -2.10
N TYR A 92 -17.20 -9.30 -2.36
CA TYR A 92 -15.82 -9.09 -2.77
C TYR A 92 -15.65 -8.63 -4.23
N ASP A 93 -16.67 -8.80 -5.08
CA ASP A 93 -16.68 -8.22 -6.43
C ASP A 93 -17.01 -6.72 -6.41
N SER A 94 -17.58 -6.24 -5.31
CA SER A 94 -18.05 -4.86 -5.13
C SER A 94 -17.07 -3.92 -4.43
N VAL A 95 -15.93 -4.45 -3.91
CA VAL A 95 -14.93 -3.69 -3.17
C VAL A 95 -13.59 -3.65 -3.91
N TYR A 96 -12.75 -2.65 -3.60
CA TYR A 96 -11.46 -2.44 -4.27
C TYR A 96 -10.33 -3.28 -3.68
N TYR A 97 -9.19 -3.27 -4.34
CA TYR A 97 -7.89 -3.82 -3.90
C TYR A 97 -7.87 -5.33 -3.67
N GLN A 98 -8.69 -6.09 -4.40
CA GLN A 98 -8.80 -7.55 -4.23
C GLN A 98 -7.79 -8.37 -5.06
N ASN A 99 -7.05 -7.73 -5.98
CA ASN A 99 -6.20 -8.41 -6.95
C ASN A 99 -4.70 -8.18 -6.75
N ALA A 100 -4.32 -7.25 -5.88
CA ALA A 100 -2.93 -6.91 -5.61
C ALA A 100 -2.59 -7.14 -4.12
N ASN A 101 -1.37 -7.62 -3.86
CA ASN A 101 -0.79 -7.61 -2.52
C ASN A 101 -0.17 -6.23 -2.27
N HIS A 102 -0.28 -5.74 -1.05
CA HIS A 102 0.31 -4.47 -0.64
C HIS A 102 1.47 -4.71 0.32
N SER A 103 2.54 -3.94 0.19
CA SER A 103 3.68 -3.99 1.11
C SER A 103 4.16 -2.59 1.46
N VAL A 104 4.40 -2.37 2.75
CA VAL A 104 5.11 -1.18 3.24
C VAL A 104 6.61 -1.47 3.20
N ARG A 105 7.38 -0.56 2.61
CA ARG A 105 8.83 -0.66 2.57
C ARG A 105 9.43 0.19 3.68
N VAL A 106 10.14 -0.44 4.59
CA VAL A 106 10.72 0.17 5.81
C VAL A 106 12.24 0.15 5.77
N THR A 107 12.84 1.18 6.34
CA THR A 107 14.30 1.28 6.55
C THR A 107 14.67 0.90 7.99
N ASP A 108 15.94 0.61 8.24
CA ASP A 108 16.46 0.41 9.59
C ASP A 108 16.22 1.64 10.47
N ALA A 109 16.33 2.86 9.90
CA ALA A 109 16.03 4.10 10.62
C ALA A 109 14.59 4.16 11.15
N PHE A 110 13.60 3.69 10.35
CA PHE A 110 12.22 3.58 10.82
C PHE A 110 12.09 2.55 11.95
N MET A 111 12.71 1.39 11.79
CA MET A 111 12.67 0.33 12.81
C MET A 111 13.31 0.79 14.14
N GLU A 112 14.41 1.54 14.06
CA GLU A 112 15.02 2.15 15.24
C GLU A 112 14.09 3.20 15.89
N ALA A 113 13.39 4.02 15.09
CA ALA A 113 12.42 4.97 15.62
C ALA A 113 11.26 4.24 16.34
N VAL A 114 10.79 3.10 15.80
CA VAL A 114 9.79 2.25 16.47
C VAL A 114 10.30 1.75 17.83
N LEU A 115 11.53 1.25 17.90
CA LEU A 115 12.12 0.74 19.15
C LEU A 115 12.28 1.84 20.19
N LYS A 116 12.70 3.04 19.75
CA LYS A 116 12.94 4.22 20.62
C LYS A 116 11.67 5.02 20.95
N ASP A 117 10.50 4.63 20.41
CA ASP A 117 9.25 5.40 20.48
C ASP A 117 9.41 6.84 19.97
N GLY A 118 10.20 6.98 18.91
CA GLY A 118 10.54 8.25 18.29
C GLY A 118 9.48 8.76 17.32
N ASP A 119 9.68 10.00 16.89
CA ASP A 119 8.90 10.59 15.81
C ASP A 119 9.41 10.10 14.45
N TRP A 120 8.48 9.98 13.50
CA TRP A 120 8.77 9.64 12.12
C TRP A 120 8.20 10.69 11.17
N ASN A 121 9.05 11.24 10.31
CA ASN A 121 8.66 12.25 9.34
C ASN A 121 8.30 11.61 8.01
N THR A 122 7.20 12.06 7.43
CA THR A 122 6.88 11.80 6.02
C THR A 122 7.31 12.98 5.15
N HIS A 123 7.70 12.71 3.89
CA HIS A 123 8.31 13.71 3.02
C HIS A 123 7.54 13.88 1.72
N ALA A 124 7.27 15.13 1.34
CA ALA A 124 6.65 15.45 0.07
C ALA A 124 7.57 15.04 -1.10
N ARG A 125 7.00 14.44 -2.12
CA ARG A 125 7.77 13.88 -3.25
C ARG A 125 8.24 14.94 -4.25
N ARG A 126 7.69 16.15 -4.18
CA ARG A 126 8.08 17.25 -5.06
C ARG A 126 9.38 17.93 -4.64
N ASP A 127 9.57 18.16 -3.36
CA ASP A 127 10.65 19.01 -2.82
C ASP A 127 11.40 18.37 -1.64
N GLY A 128 10.95 17.23 -1.14
CA GLY A 128 11.56 16.52 -0.02
C GLY A 128 11.25 17.14 1.35
N GLU A 129 10.42 18.17 1.40
CA GLU A 129 10.07 18.82 2.67
C GLU A 129 9.23 17.90 3.56
N VAL A 130 9.33 18.11 4.87
CA VAL A 130 8.52 17.37 5.84
C VAL A 130 7.05 17.71 5.64
N ALA A 131 6.26 16.71 5.24
CA ALA A 131 4.83 16.83 5.00
C ALA A 131 3.99 16.54 6.25
N GLY A 132 4.51 15.72 7.15
CA GLY A 132 3.85 15.36 8.41
C GLY A 132 4.78 14.59 9.33
N THR A 133 4.40 14.51 10.59
CA THR A 133 5.13 13.75 11.62
C THR A 133 4.14 12.86 12.37
N VAL A 134 4.51 11.60 12.57
CA VAL A 134 3.72 10.60 13.32
C VAL A 134 4.63 9.90 14.33
N LYS A 135 4.08 9.26 15.34
CA LYS A 135 4.84 8.34 16.17
C LYS A 135 5.13 7.06 15.37
N ALA A 136 6.41 6.68 15.28
CA ALA A 136 6.81 5.49 14.55
C ALA A 136 6.13 4.22 15.09
N ARG A 137 5.98 4.13 16.41
CA ARG A 137 5.31 3.00 17.06
C ARG A 137 3.82 2.94 16.74
N ASP A 138 3.14 4.08 16.67
CA ASP A 138 1.72 4.14 16.32
C ASP A 138 1.51 3.74 14.85
N LEU A 139 2.38 4.18 13.95
CA LEU A 139 2.34 3.75 12.54
C LEU A 139 2.58 2.23 12.42
N MET A 140 3.56 1.69 13.16
CA MET A 140 3.81 0.25 13.19
C MET A 140 2.62 -0.54 13.74
N ALA A 141 1.95 -0.02 14.78
CA ALA A 141 0.75 -0.63 15.33
C ALA A 141 -0.38 -0.68 14.29
N GLN A 142 -0.59 0.39 13.53
CA GLN A 142 -1.59 0.42 12.46
C GLN A 142 -1.26 -0.56 11.32
N ILE A 143 0.01 -0.67 10.92
CA ILE A 143 0.46 -1.68 9.94
C ILE A 143 0.13 -3.09 10.45
N SER A 144 0.42 -3.36 11.72
CA SER A 144 0.17 -4.67 12.33
C SER A 144 -1.31 -4.99 12.44
N GLU A 145 -2.14 -4.00 12.80
CA GLU A 145 -3.59 -4.15 12.89
C GLU A 145 -4.23 -4.42 11.54
N ALA A 146 -3.86 -3.65 10.50
CA ALA A 146 -4.35 -3.87 9.15
C ALA A 146 -3.97 -5.28 8.64
N ALA A 147 -2.71 -5.68 8.84
CA ALA A 147 -2.23 -7.00 8.47
C ALA A 147 -2.96 -8.13 9.21
N TRP A 148 -3.32 -7.93 10.47
CA TRP A 148 -4.14 -8.85 11.23
C TRP A 148 -5.57 -8.97 10.68
N LEU A 149 -6.18 -7.84 10.32
CA LEU A 149 -7.57 -7.80 9.85
C LEU A 149 -7.76 -8.42 8.46
N CYS A 150 -6.87 -8.15 7.51
CA CYS A 150 -7.08 -8.52 6.10
C CYS A 150 -5.86 -9.18 5.42
N GLY A 151 -4.78 -9.47 6.15
CA GLY A 151 -3.57 -10.11 5.62
C GLY A 151 -2.60 -9.15 4.93
N ASP A 152 -2.97 -7.89 4.71
CA ASP A 152 -2.16 -6.83 4.11
C ASP A 152 -2.18 -5.56 5.00
N PRO A 153 -1.13 -4.72 4.93
CA PRO A 153 0.06 -4.88 4.09
C PRO A 153 1.09 -5.84 4.68
N GLY A 154 1.88 -6.46 3.79
CA GLY A 154 3.15 -7.08 4.17
C GLY A 154 4.22 -6.02 4.43
N MET A 155 5.43 -6.45 4.82
CA MET A 155 6.55 -5.56 5.11
C MET A 155 7.80 -5.98 4.34
N GLN A 156 8.50 -5.00 3.77
CA GLN A 156 9.78 -5.18 3.10
C GLN A 156 10.86 -4.34 3.82
N TYR A 157 11.97 -4.96 4.12
CA TYR A 157 13.09 -4.32 4.84
C TYR A 157 14.11 -3.79 3.84
N ASP A 158 13.98 -2.54 3.46
CA ASP A 158 14.74 -1.89 2.40
C ASP A 158 16.25 -2.00 2.59
N THR A 159 16.74 -1.60 3.76
CA THR A 159 18.17 -1.60 4.09
C THR A 159 18.75 -3.01 3.94
N THR A 160 18.13 -4.00 4.57
CA THR A 160 18.58 -5.40 4.50
C THR A 160 18.52 -5.95 3.08
N ILE A 161 17.47 -5.65 2.32
CA ILE A 161 17.32 -6.13 0.92
C ILE A 161 18.46 -5.58 0.06
N ASN A 162 18.79 -4.29 0.21
CA ASN A 162 19.84 -3.67 -0.59
C ASN A 162 21.25 -4.01 -0.12
N ASP A 163 21.47 -4.27 1.16
CA ASP A 163 22.74 -4.80 1.70
C ASP A 163 23.08 -6.18 1.13
N TRP A 164 22.05 -7.01 0.89
CA TRP A 164 22.21 -8.34 0.30
C TRP A 164 22.10 -8.35 -1.24
N HIS A 165 21.98 -7.19 -1.85
CA HIS A 165 21.85 -7.10 -3.31
C HIS A 165 23.15 -7.53 -4.01
N THR A 166 23.08 -8.58 -4.81
CA THR A 166 24.25 -9.17 -5.47
C THR A 166 24.72 -8.43 -6.73
N CYS A 167 23.95 -7.45 -7.21
CA CYS A 167 24.25 -6.66 -8.41
C CYS A 167 24.02 -5.15 -8.19
N PRO A 168 24.71 -4.51 -7.22
CA PRO A 168 24.42 -3.12 -6.83
C PRO A 168 24.70 -2.09 -7.95
N ALA A 169 25.56 -2.44 -8.91
CA ALA A 169 25.83 -1.57 -10.05
C ALA A 169 24.63 -1.40 -11.00
N GLY A 170 23.60 -2.25 -10.89
CA GLY A 170 22.36 -2.18 -11.64
C GLY A 170 21.33 -1.22 -11.05
N GLY A 171 21.61 -0.63 -9.90
CA GLY A 171 20.70 0.21 -9.11
C GLY A 171 20.13 -0.53 -7.90
N GLU A 172 19.33 0.17 -7.11
CA GLU A 172 18.68 -0.39 -5.93
C GLU A 172 17.48 -1.28 -6.27
N ILE A 173 17.24 -2.29 -5.45
CA ILE A 173 16.00 -3.06 -5.47
C ILE A 173 14.93 -2.22 -4.76
N THR A 174 13.91 -1.79 -5.50
CA THR A 174 12.82 -0.95 -4.97
C THR A 174 11.47 -1.66 -4.95
N ALA A 175 11.33 -2.82 -5.64
CA ALA A 175 10.09 -3.59 -5.73
C ALA A 175 10.36 -5.09 -5.90
#